data_6987e82df8852a55dbbe1745726b8e82
#
_entry.id   6987e82df8852a55dbbe1745726b8e82
#
_cell.length_a   1.000
_cell.length_b   1.000
_cell.length_c   1.000
_cell.angle_alpha   90.00
_cell.angle_beta   90.00
_cell.angle_gamma   90.00
#
_symmetry.space_group_name_H-M   'P 1'
#
loop_
_entity.id
_entity.type
_entity.pdbx_description
1 polymer ?
#
loop_
_entity_poly.entity_id
_entity_poly.type
_entity_poly.pdbx_seq_one_letter_code
_entity_poly.pdbx_strand_id
1 'polypeptide(L)'
;VWNDNGLVTVSGGKLTTFRLIALDVLKAASQYLPGFDADDFGADIFTPSVIQHPSFLGLPSYLQKRLQGHYGMDANTLLEQANECARDNEFDVIPGALAMWAELRWSARNEAVVHLDDLLLRRTRVGLLVEQGGLIFEQKIKQI
;
A
#
# COMPACT_ATOMS: atom_id res chain seq x y z
N VAL A 1 -6.13 -17.75 20.45
CA VAL A 1 -7.04 -18.28 19.43
C VAL A 1 -7.84 -19.41 20.07
N TRP A 2 -9.12 -19.45 19.87
CA TRP A 2 -9.99 -20.57 20.30
C TRP A 2 -11.08 -20.81 19.26
N ASN A 3 -11.57 -22.04 19.23
CA ASN A 3 -12.63 -22.49 18.32
C ASN A 3 -13.84 -22.90 19.15
N ASP A 4 -15.00 -22.36 18.82
CA ASP A 4 -16.28 -22.71 19.43
C ASP A 4 -17.29 -23.02 18.31
N ASN A 5 -17.59 -24.31 18.14
CA ASN A 5 -18.57 -24.81 17.16
C ASN A 5 -18.40 -24.25 15.72
N GLY A 6 -17.16 -24.13 15.25
CA GLY A 6 -16.86 -23.64 13.92
C GLY A 6 -16.59 -22.13 13.86
N LEU A 7 -16.79 -21.39 14.96
CA LEU A 7 -16.37 -20.00 15.07
C LEU A 7 -14.95 -19.93 15.63
N VAL A 8 -13.98 -19.57 14.79
CA VAL A 8 -12.62 -19.33 15.22
C VAL A 8 -12.48 -17.88 15.67
N THR A 9 -12.14 -17.68 16.94
CA THR A 9 -11.98 -16.35 17.53
C THR A 9 -10.51 -16.10 17.87
N VAL A 10 -10.05 -14.90 17.56
CA VAL A 10 -8.73 -14.40 17.93
C VAL A 10 -8.86 -13.10 18.71
N SER A 11 -8.13 -12.97 19.80
CA SER A 11 -8.07 -11.76 20.61
C SER A 11 -6.67 -11.50 21.11
N GLY A 12 -6.29 -10.22 21.19
CA GLY A 12 -4.99 -9.79 21.65
C GLY A 12 -3.92 -9.84 20.57
N GLY A 13 -2.69 -9.65 21.00
CA GLY A 13 -1.50 -9.70 20.16
C GLY A 13 -0.87 -8.34 19.91
N LYS A 14 0.37 -8.39 19.47
CA LYS A 14 1.16 -7.22 19.05
C LYS A 14 1.34 -7.28 17.55
N LEU A 15 1.51 -6.13 16.91
CA LEU A 15 1.80 -6.06 15.47
C LEU A 15 3.03 -6.92 15.09
N THR A 16 4.02 -7.01 15.98
CA THR A 16 5.23 -7.80 15.75
C THR A 16 5.00 -9.32 15.76
N THR A 17 3.87 -9.79 16.30
CA THR A 17 3.50 -11.21 16.36
C THR A 17 2.38 -11.59 15.41
N PHE A 18 2.03 -10.69 14.48
CA PHE A 18 0.88 -10.89 13.56
C PHE A 18 0.94 -12.20 12.79
N ARG A 19 2.16 -12.60 12.33
CA ARG A 19 2.35 -13.85 11.58
C ARG A 19 2.05 -15.08 12.44
N LEU A 20 2.57 -15.12 13.66
CA LEU A 20 2.32 -16.23 14.57
C LEU A 20 0.83 -16.37 14.88
N ILE A 21 0.16 -15.25 15.12
CA ILE A 21 -1.27 -15.21 15.39
C ILE A 21 -2.05 -15.70 14.14
N ALA A 22 -1.68 -15.24 12.95
CA ALA A 22 -2.30 -15.69 11.71
C ALA A 22 -2.14 -17.20 11.49
N LEU A 23 -0.95 -17.75 11.74
CA LEU A 23 -0.70 -19.19 11.65
C LEU A 23 -1.53 -19.99 12.66
N ASP A 24 -1.65 -19.50 13.89
CA ASP A 24 -2.49 -20.14 14.93
C ASP A 24 -3.98 -20.14 14.52
N VAL A 25 -4.45 -19.05 13.94
CA VAL A 25 -5.82 -18.96 13.39
C VAL A 25 -6.03 -19.96 12.25
N LEU A 26 -5.10 -20.01 11.31
CA LEU A 26 -5.16 -20.91 10.17
C LEU A 26 -5.09 -22.38 10.61
N LYS A 27 -4.25 -22.73 11.57
CA LYS A 27 -4.22 -24.06 12.18
C LYS A 27 -5.54 -24.43 12.84
N ALA A 28 -6.14 -23.51 13.59
CA ALA A 28 -7.45 -23.73 14.20
C ALA A 28 -8.58 -23.88 13.16
N ALA A 29 -8.47 -23.20 12.03
CA ALA A 29 -9.43 -23.24 10.94
C ALA A 29 -9.21 -24.42 9.96
N SER A 30 -8.05 -25.07 9.95
CA SER A 30 -7.66 -26.08 8.95
C SER A 30 -8.66 -27.22 8.79
N GLN A 31 -9.29 -27.65 9.89
CA GLN A 31 -10.32 -28.69 9.86
C GLN A 31 -11.56 -28.32 9.00
N TYR A 32 -11.76 -27.01 8.72
CA TYR A 32 -12.87 -26.48 7.92
C TYR A 32 -12.42 -26.09 6.50
N LEU A 33 -11.12 -26.20 6.18
CA LEU A 33 -10.52 -25.77 4.92
C LEU A 33 -9.97 -27.01 4.16
N PRO A 34 -10.76 -27.69 3.34
CA PRO A 34 -10.31 -28.86 2.61
C PRO A 34 -9.10 -28.54 1.70
N GLY A 35 -8.04 -29.36 1.79
CA GLY A 35 -6.83 -29.17 0.99
C GLY A 35 -5.87 -28.10 1.49
N PHE A 36 -6.15 -27.51 2.65
CA PHE A 36 -5.27 -26.54 3.27
C PHE A 36 -4.22 -27.25 4.16
N ASP A 37 -2.94 -27.02 3.87
CA ASP A 37 -1.83 -27.46 4.70
C ASP A 37 -1.28 -26.29 5.54
N ALA A 38 -1.47 -26.39 6.85
CA ALA A 38 -1.01 -25.35 7.78
C ALA A 38 0.51 -25.32 7.97
N ASP A 39 1.22 -26.34 7.50
CA ASP A 39 2.67 -26.44 7.64
C ASP A 39 3.45 -25.89 6.41
N ASP A 40 2.76 -25.53 5.33
CA ASP A 40 3.35 -24.96 4.10
C ASP A 40 3.66 -23.47 4.16
N PHE A 41 3.83 -22.90 5.36
CA PHE A 41 4.11 -21.47 5.55
C PHE A 41 5.59 -21.14 5.80
N GLY A 42 6.50 -21.90 5.22
CA GLY A 42 7.95 -21.69 5.33
C GLY A 42 8.51 -20.47 4.58
N ALA A 43 7.75 -19.90 3.64
CA ALA A 43 8.21 -18.80 2.80
C ALA A 43 8.30 -17.46 3.55
N ASP A 44 9.30 -16.66 3.20
CA ASP A 44 9.40 -15.27 3.66
C ASP A 44 8.19 -14.47 3.17
N ILE A 45 7.50 -13.78 4.09
CA ILE A 45 6.35 -12.93 3.75
C ILE A 45 6.80 -11.70 2.96
N PHE A 46 7.98 -11.18 3.29
CA PHE A 46 8.53 -10.00 2.65
C PHE A 46 9.60 -10.41 1.65
N THR A 47 9.21 -10.49 0.39
CA THR A 47 10.17 -10.68 -0.69
C THR A 47 10.86 -9.33 -0.97
N PRO A 48 12.20 -9.27 -1.01
CA PRO A 48 12.90 -8.05 -1.39
C PRO A 48 12.40 -7.58 -2.76
N SER A 49 11.87 -6.37 -2.81
CA SER A 49 11.42 -5.78 -4.08
C SER A 49 12.61 -5.15 -4.81
N VAL A 50 12.78 -5.52 -6.09
CA VAL A 50 13.74 -4.86 -6.98
C VAL A 50 12.94 -4.02 -7.97
N ILE A 51 13.09 -2.69 -7.84
CA ILE A 51 12.45 -1.76 -8.77
C ILE A 51 13.40 -1.59 -9.95
N GLN A 52 12.95 -1.95 -11.16
CA GLN A 52 13.76 -1.94 -12.38
C GLN A 52 13.38 -0.81 -13.34
N HIS A 53 12.33 -0.06 -13.05
CA HIS A 53 11.85 0.99 -13.96
C HIS A 53 12.91 2.10 -14.13
N PRO A 54 13.23 2.53 -15.38
CA PRO A 54 14.27 3.53 -15.63
C PRO A 54 14.04 4.86 -14.90
N SER A 55 12.79 5.33 -14.82
CA SER A 55 12.44 6.55 -14.10
C SER A 55 12.75 6.48 -12.60
N PHE A 56 12.80 5.27 -12.01
CA PHE A 56 13.17 5.09 -10.62
C PHE A 56 14.60 5.58 -10.33
N LEU A 57 15.55 5.27 -11.21
CA LEU A 57 16.94 5.65 -11.06
C LEU A 57 17.16 7.17 -11.17
N GLY A 58 16.27 7.87 -11.87
CA GLY A 58 16.27 9.33 -11.99
C GLY A 58 15.70 10.07 -10.78
N LEU A 59 15.02 9.36 -9.87
CA LEU A 59 14.44 9.98 -8.68
C LEU A 59 15.50 10.22 -7.60
N PRO A 60 15.33 11.26 -6.77
CA PRO A 60 16.13 11.45 -5.56
C PRO A 60 16.11 10.22 -4.66
N SER A 61 17.21 9.92 -3.98
CA SER A 61 17.38 8.70 -3.17
C SER A 61 16.33 8.52 -2.07
N TYR A 62 15.82 9.61 -1.50
CA TYR A 62 14.77 9.55 -0.49
C TYR A 62 13.42 9.10 -1.08
N LEU A 63 13.10 9.51 -2.32
CA LEU A 63 11.91 9.05 -3.04
C LEU A 63 12.04 7.57 -3.44
N GLN A 64 13.23 7.15 -3.88
CA GLN A 64 13.49 5.75 -4.19
C GLN A 64 13.22 4.85 -2.97
N LYS A 65 13.80 5.20 -1.81
CA LYS A 65 13.58 4.45 -0.56
C LYS A 65 12.12 4.44 -0.15
N ARG A 66 11.44 5.58 -0.30
CA ARG A 66 10.02 5.71 0.05
C ARG A 66 9.14 4.86 -0.86
N LEU A 67 9.32 4.95 -2.18
CA LEU A 67 8.55 4.15 -3.14
C LEU A 67 8.78 2.66 -2.92
N GLN A 68 10.02 2.24 -2.75
CA GLN A 68 10.34 0.84 -2.47
C GLN A 68 9.70 0.35 -1.18
N GLY A 69 9.74 1.14 -0.12
CA GLY A 69 9.17 0.78 1.18
C GLY A 69 7.65 0.82 1.22
N HIS A 70 7.01 1.67 0.39
CA HIS A 70 5.55 1.84 0.41
C HIS A 70 4.82 0.94 -0.59
N TYR A 71 5.35 0.81 -1.79
CA TYR A 71 4.71 0.09 -2.89
C TYR A 71 5.38 -1.24 -3.24
N GLY A 72 6.59 -1.49 -2.76
CA GLY A 72 7.29 -2.74 -3.08
C GLY A 72 7.42 -2.95 -4.59
N MET A 73 6.98 -4.10 -5.08
CA MET A 73 7.00 -4.42 -6.53
C MET A 73 6.02 -3.58 -7.34
N ASP A 74 4.92 -3.12 -6.75
CA ASP A 74 3.93 -2.30 -7.44
C ASP A 74 4.49 -0.93 -7.87
N ALA A 75 5.61 -0.50 -7.28
CA ALA A 75 6.29 0.71 -7.70
C ALA A 75 6.72 0.69 -9.18
N ASN A 76 7.01 -0.48 -9.77
CA ASN A 76 7.30 -0.58 -11.20
C ASN A 76 6.08 -0.17 -12.03
N THR A 77 4.92 -0.74 -11.73
CA THR A 77 3.67 -0.47 -12.46
C THR A 77 3.19 0.97 -12.22
N LEU A 78 3.36 1.50 -11.00
CA LEU A 78 3.09 2.91 -10.70
C LEU A 78 3.90 3.84 -11.61
N LEU A 79 5.21 3.60 -11.72
CA LEU A 79 6.11 4.43 -12.53
C LEU A 79 5.83 4.28 -14.04
N GLU A 80 5.47 3.08 -14.48
CA GLU A 80 5.05 2.81 -15.84
C GLU A 80 3.79 3.60 -16.20
N GLN A 81 2.74 3.51 -15.38
CA GLN A 81 1.51 4.28 -15.56
C GLN A 81 1.74 5.80 -15.50
N ALA A 82 2.66 6.26 -14.64
CA ALA A 82 3.03 7.67 -14.59
C ALA A 82 3.70 8.15 -15.88
N ASN A 83 4.57 7.32 -16.47
CA ASN A 83 5.20 7.63 -17.76
C ASN A 83 4.22 7.64 -18.94
N GLU A 84 3.26 6.72 -18.94
CA GLU A 84 2.22 6.64 -19.96
C GLU A 84 1.21 7.77 -19.85
N CYS A 85 1.11 8.37 -18.67
CA CYS A 85 0.23 9.50 -18.45
C CYS A 85 0.77 10.72 -19.19
N ALA A 86 0.04 11.19 -20.22
CA ALA A 86 0.39 12.38 -21.00
C ALA A 86 0.25 13.71 -20.23
N ARG A 87 0.24 13.67 -18.90
CA ARG A 87 0.09 14.85 -18.05
C ARG A 87 1.44 15.28 -17.50
N ASP A 88 1.60 16.60 -17.43
CA ASP A 88 2.79 17.19 -16.86
C ASP A 88 2.87 16.96 -15.34
N ASN A 89 4.09 16.83 -14.84
CA ASN A 89 4.41 16.84 -13.41
C ASN A 89 3.94 15.62 -12.60
N GLU A 90 3.74 14.45 -13.22
CA GLU A 90 3.38 13.22 -12.48
C GLU A 90 4.47 12.81 -11.46
N PHE A 91 5.74 13.05 -11.79
CA PHE A 91 6.89 12.75 -10.93
C PHE A 91 7.23 13.85 -9.93
N ASP A 92 6.54 14.99 -9.99
CA ASP A 92 6.76 16.07 -9.04
C ASP A 92 6.18 15.70 -7.67
N VAL A 93 6.92 16.03 -6.63
CA VAL A 93 6.44 15.94 -5.25
C VAL A 93 5.39 17.01 -5.02
N ILE A 94 4.29 16.62 -4.40
CA ILE A 94 3.22 17.54 -4.02
C ILE A 94 3.78 18.52 -2.97
N PRO A 95 3.70 19.85 -3.20
CA PRO A 95 4.22 20.82 -2.25
C PRO A 95 3.64 20.61 -0.84
N GLY A 96 4.51 20.51 0.15
CA GLY A 96 4.13 20.26 1.53
C GLY A 96 3.88 18.80 1.89
N ALA A 97 3.93 17.88 0.91
CA ALA A 97 3.79 16.44 1.14
C ALA A 97 5.07 15.67 0.81
N LEU A 98 5.04 14.36 1.01
CA LEU A 98 6.13 13.46 0.60
C LEU A 98 5.75 12.60 -0.62
N ALA A 99 4.49 12.68 -1.06
CA ALA A 99 3.96 11.93 -2.18
C ALA A 99 4.13 12.70 -3.50
N MET A 100 4.33 11.96 -4.58
CA MET A 100 4.26 12.47 -5.95
C MET A 100 2.81 12.49 -6.45
N TRP A 101 2.52 13.27 -7.49
CA TRP A 101 1.19 13.29 -8.11
C TRP A 101 0.80 11.91 -8.68
N ALA A 102 1.75 11.19 -9.24
CA ALA A 102 1.56 9.82 -9.70
C ALA A 102 1.02 8.89 -8.62
N GLU A 103 1.41 9.07 -7.36
CA GLU A 103 0.96 8.25 -6.25
C GLU A 103 -0.52 8.47 -5.92
N LEU A 104 -1.03 9.70 -6.04
CA LEU A 104 -2.46 9.97 -5.88
C LEU A 104 -3.27 9.23 -6.95
N ARG A 105 -2.82 9.28 -8.20
CA ARG A 105 -3.46 8.60 -9.32
C ARG A 105 -3.45 7.08 -9.15
N TRP A 106 -2.29 6.55 -8.77
CA TRP A 106 -2.14 5.13 -8.47
C TRP A 106 -3.11 4.68 -7.38
N SER A 107 -3.11 5.39 -6.25
CA SER A 107 -3.98 5.06 -5.13
C SER A 107 -5.46 5.14 -5.48
N ALA A 108 -5.86 6.16 -6.25
CA ALA A 108 -7.25 6.32 -6.69
C ALA A 108 -7.75 5.14 -7.55
N ARG A 109 -6.85 4.49 -8.30
CA ARG A 109 -7.19 3.42 -9.23
C ARG A 109 -7.00 2.02 -8.69
N ASN A 110 -6.01 1.83 -7.82
CA ASN A 110 -5.53 0.50 -7.42
C ASN A 110 -5.72 0.20 -5.92
N GLU A 111 -5.99 1.21 -5.11
CA GLU A 111 -6.15 1.03 -3.67
C GLU A 111 -7.58 1.43 -3.25
N ALA A 112 -8.30 0.61 -2.56
CA ALA A 112 -9.70 0.77 -2.15
C ALA A 112 -10.10 2.21 -1.73
N VAL A 113 -10.13 3.14 -2.69
CA VAL A 113 -10.53 4.54 -2.56
C VAL A 113 -11.98 4.66 -3.04
N VAL A 114 -12.89 5.06 -2.15
CA VAL A 114 -14.29 5.32 -2.45
C VAL A 114 -14.60 6.81 -2.32
N HIS A 115 -13.99 7.45 -1.32
CA HIS A 115 -14.18 8.86 -1.04
C HIS A 115 -12.86 9.62 -1.09
N LEU A 116 -12.93 10.93 -1.28
CA LEU A 116 -11.74 11.79 -1.34
C LEU A 116 -10.90 11.73 -0.06
N ASP A 117 -11.53 11.56 1.10
CA ASP A 117 -10.83 11.40 2.37
C ASP A 117 -10.06 10.08 2.48
N ASP A 118 -10.49 9.01 1.79
CA ASP A 118 -9.69 7.79 1.67
C ASP A 118 -8.36 8.09 0.99
N LEU A 119 -8.41 8.80 -0.13
CA LEU A 119 -7.23 9.17 -0.91
C LEU A 119 -6.28 10.06 -0.10
N LEU A 120 -6.82 11.16 0.43
CA LEU A 120 -5.99 12.21 1.03
C LEU A 120 -5.52 11.90 2.45
N LEU A 121 -6.32 11.18 3.25
CA LEU A 121 -6.00 10.95 4.67
C LEU A 121 -5.45 9.55 4.93
N ARG A 122 -5.89 8.53 4.17
CA ARG A 122 -5.57 7.13 4.45
C ARG A 122 -4.49 6.58 3.52
N ARG A 123 -4.54 6.87 2.22
CA ARG A 123 -3.60 6.31 1.24
C ARG A 123 -2.34 7.17 1.10
N THR A 124 -2.49 8.44 0.80
CA THR A 124 -1.34 9.31 0.51
C THR A 124 -0.92 10.20 1.67
N ARG A 125 -1.77 10.38 2.66
CA ARG A 125 -1.59 11.27 3.81
C ARG A 125 -1.36 12.75 3.45
N VAL A 126 -1.62 13.15 2.21
CA VAL A 126 -1.49 14.54 1.75
C VAL A 126 -2.37 15.46 2.60
N GLY A 127 -3.59 15.02 2.92
CA GLY A 127 -4.52 15.79 3.73
C GLY A 127 -4.09 16.00 5.18
N LEU A 128 -3.12 15.22 5.68
CA LEU A 128 -2.55 15.41 7.02
C LEU A 128 -1.34 16.37 7.03
N LEU A 129 -0.68 16.53 5.90
CA LEU A 129 0.59 17.24 5.78
C LEU A 129 0.43 18.63 5.15
N VAL A 130 -0.54 18.75 4.23
CA VAL A 130 -0.75 19.96 3.44
C VAL A 130 -1.83 20.83 4.08
N GLU A 131 -1.62 22.13 4.00
CA GLU A 131 -2.56 23.13 4.52
C GLU A 131 -3.97 22.93 3.97
N GLN A 132 -4.99 23.17 4.79
CA GLN A 132 -6.40 22.96 4.47
C GLN A 132 -6.74 21.54 4.00
N GLY A 133 -5.97 20.53 4.46
CA GLY A 133 -6.23 19.14 4.07
C GLY A 133 -5.95 18.84 2.59
N GLY A 134 -5.15 19.69 1.92
CA GLY A 134 -4.84 19.57 0.49
C GLY A 134 -5.85 20.23 -0.44
N LEU A 135 -6.87 20.92 0.07
CA LEU A 135 -7.89 21.61 -0.75
C LEU A 135 -7.31 22.70 -1.64
N ILE A 136 -6.13 23.26 -1.28
CA ILE A 136 -5.41 24.20 -2.16
C ILE A 136 -5.11 23.59 -3.55
N PHE A 137 -5.10 22.27 -3.67
CA PHE A 137 -4.87 21.54 -4.91
C PHE A 137 -6.14 20.91 -5.49
N GLU A 138 -7.33 21.31 -5.03
CA GLU A 138 -8.62 20.70 -5.38
C GLU A 138 -8.79 20.51 -6.88
N GLN A 139 -8.46 21.53 -7.69
CA GLN A 139 -8.63 21.46 -9.15
C GLN A 139 -7.76 20.38 -9.78
N LYS A 140 -6.50 20.21 -9.31
CA LYS A 140 -5.60 19.18 -9.81
C LYS A 140 -6.01 17.79 -9.31
N ILE A 141 -6.45 17.69 -8.06
CA ILE A 141 -6.92 16.44 -7.47
C ILE A 141 -8.16 15.93 -8.21
N LYS A 142 -9.10 16.79 -8.60
CA LYS A 142 -10.30 16.42 -9.38
C LYS A 142 -9.98 15.90 -10.77
N GLN A 143 -8.78 16.11 -11.28
CA GLN A 143 -8.35 15.63 -12.59
C GLN A 143 -7.68 14.26 -12.51
N ILE A 144 -7.43 13.76 -11.32
CA ILE A 144 -6.85 12.44 -11.07
C ILE A 144 -7.86 11.33 -11.27
#